data_5f6a4d906d2747df8acc0a3fbcbf11d7
#
_entry.id   5f6a4d906d2747df8acc0a3fbcbf11d7
#
_cell.length_a   1.000
_cell.length_b   1.000
_cell.length_c   1.000
_cell.angle_alpha   90.00
_cell.angle_beta   90.00
_cell.angle_gamma   90.00
#
_symmetry.space_group_name_H-M   'P 1'
#
loop_
_entity.id
_entity.type
_entity.pdbx_description
1 polymer ?
#
loop_
_entity_poly.entity_id
_entity_poly.type
_entity_poly.pdbx_seq_one_letter_code
_entity_poly.pdbx_strand_id
1 'polypeptide(L)'
;MKHQFVTLITGSLLLLSCGTHPATEPKPEIKPQKPTKKEQKEPEKKEQSNISKEMLQFFRSHLAGTKANLPQGALTAQQLEQAEQEVWNIWKEANSSDIRQYLPNKTTLQISSMPRNEWKLPDEFEGGNRYPAVLPFYWGYKGAKPSEGFPLFVYMHGSGGKDQEWATGLQLATSFQDGPSLYFIPQIPNEGGLYRWWQRSKQFAWERLFRLSLASGEVDPHRIYIFGISEGGYGTQRLASYYADYLAGAGPMAGGEPLPNAPVENCEHIAFSLRTGANDKQFYRDQFTQKAKEAFDKLEQMHPGKFKHKIEVIPGRGHGIDYYPTTPWLRQYARTAQPKTVHWEDYPVDNQYRKGFYNLEPLKRPTNQTERCYYEEEIKGQTIDLRIRIPKYHTTEATEMWSLPLSFTRSYTEATGGKIRLYLSRQLVNLDQEITVRLNGKEVYRGVLQPNYSALASSCALFGDPLRLFSAMLELSY
;
A
#
# COMPACT_ATOMS: atom_id res chain seq x y z
N MET A 1 0.91 20.71 53.47
CA MET A 1 0.22 19.78 54.37
C MET A 1 0.39 18.40 53.78
N LYS A 2 1.33 17.72 54.18
CA LYS A 2 1.65 16.58 55.07
C LYS A 2 0.45 15.65 55.33
N HIS A 3 0.59 14.39 54.93
CA HIS A 3 0.43 13.10 55.62
C HIS A 3 0.54 12.02 54.58
N GLN A 4 1.51 11.18 54.54
CA GLN A 4 2.16 10.12 55.36
C GLN A 4 1.29 8.88 55.67
N PHE A 5 1.87 7.73 55.23
CA PHE A 5 1.93 6.38 55.87
C PHE A 5 0.63 5.54 55.89
N VAL A 6 0.70 4.21 55.62
CA VAL A 6 1.28 3.14 56.45
C VAL A 6 1.46 1.82 55.61
N THR A 7 2.60 1.22 55.86
CA THR A 7 3.01 -0.16 55.52
C THR A 7 2.44 -1.14 56.56
N LEU A 8 2.06 -2.37 56.16
CA LEU A 8 1.91 -3.47 57.11
C LEU A 8 2.43 -4.77 56.51
N ILE A 9 3.47 -5.27 57.15
CA ILE A 9 4.05 -6.62 57.06
C ILE A 9 3.41 -7.46 58.15
N THR A 10 3.00 -8.70 57.85
CA THR A 10 2.82 -9.75 58.87
C THR A 10 3.27 -11.08 58.30
N GLY A 11 4.31 -11.61 58.92
CA GLY A 11 4.72 -12.97 58.89
C GLY A 11 4.08 -13.79 60.00
N SER A 12 4.06 -15.08 59.91
CA SER A 12 3.94 -16.09 60.98
C SER A 12 4.00 -17.47 60.31
N LEU A 13 4.62 -18.37 60.70
CA LEU A 13 5.22 -19.08 61.84
C LEU A 13 5.00 -20.55 61.58
N LEU A 14 6.09 -21.31 61.66
CA LEU A 14 6.15 -22.79 61.63
C LEU A 14 5.51 -23.39 62.85
N LEU A 15 4.90 -24.56 62.68
CA LEU A 15 4.76 -25.59 63.71
C LEU A 15 5.08 -26.96 63.19
N LEU A 16 6.07 -27.57 63.75
CA LEU A 16 6.48 -28.98 63.68
C LEU A 16 5.53 -29.84 64.53
N SER A 17 5.13 -31.01 63.98
CA SER A 17 4.61 -32.11 64.83
C SER A 17 5.19 -33.43 64.30
N CYS A 18 5.92 -34.11 65.16
CA CYS A 18 6.38 -35.47 65.01
C CYS A 18 5.25 -36.50 65.25
N GLY A 19 5.22 -37.54 64.42
CA GLY A 19 4.37 -38.72 64.63
C GLY A 19 4.95 -39.94 63.92
N THR A 20 5.18 -40.97 64.66
CA THR A 20 5.94 -42.22 64.47
C THR A 20 5.34 -43.21 63.45
N HIS A 21 6.21 -44.02 62.86
CA HIS A 21 6.04 -45.09 61.90
C HIS A 21 5.08 -46.23 62.33
N PRO A 22 4.59 -47.05 61.33
CA PRO A 22 5.32 -48.33 61.07
C PRO A 22 5.50 -48.62 59.54
N ALA A 23 6.51 -49.49 59.31
CA ALA A 23 6.99 -49.95 58.03
C ALA A 23 6.00 -50.80 57.23
N THR A 24 5.95 -50.63 55.94
CA THR A 24 5.44 -51.56 54.97
C THR A 24 6.30 -51.62 53.71
N GLU A 25 6.41 -52.80 53.15
CA GLU A 25 7.34 -53.31 52.12
C GLU A 25 7.41 -52.49 50.81
N PRO A 26 8.52 -52.65 50.04
CA PRO A 26 8.73 -51.87 48.82
C PRO A 26 7.91 -52.44 47.65
N LYS A 27 7.08 -51.58 47.03
CA LYS A 27 6.52 -51.83 45.70
C LYS A 27 7.59 -51.58 44.64
N PRO A 28 7.54 -52.31 43.49
CA PRO A 28 8.54 -52.14 42.42
C PRO A 28 8.50 -50.77 41.79
N GLU A 29 9.68 -50.21 41.61
CA GLU A 29 9.98 -48.97 40.93
C GLU A 29 9.52 -49.02 39.46
N ILE A 30 8.51 -48.27 39.09
CA ILE A 30 8.13 -47.98 37.71
C ILE A 30 9.06 -46.83 37.26
N LYS A 31 10.09 -47.17 36.49
CA LYS A 31 10.93 -46.17 35.82
C LYS A 31 10.07 -45.29 34.93
N PRO A 32 10.14 -43.96 35.01
CA PRO A 32 9.45 -43.07 34.07
C PRO A 32 10.00 -43.35 32.66
N GLN A 33 9.12 -43.83 31.79
CA GLN A 33 9.40 -43.84 30.36
C GLN A 33 9.61 -42.40 29.91
N LYS A 34 10.82 -42.05 29.40
CA LYS A 34 11.04 -40.85 28.63
C LYS A 34 10.00 -40.80 27.52
N PRO A 35 9.36 -39.63 27.31
CA PRO A 35 8.48 -39.47 26.12
C PRO A 35 9.38 -39.69 24.90
N THR A 36 9.11 -40.73 24.15
CA THR A 36 9.61 -40.94 22.81
C THR A 36 9.23 -39.73 21.99
N LYS A 37 10.20 -38.86 21.66
CA LYS A 37 10.04 -37.90 20.56
C LYS A 37 9.67 -38.74 19.35
N LYS A 38 8.41 -38.66 18.95
CA LYS A 38 7.99 -39.15 17.64
C LYS A 38 8.89 -38.48 16.62
N GLU A 39 9.71 -39.22 15.95
CA GLU A 39 10.38 -38.83 14.72
C GLU A 39 9.29 -38.56 13.66
N GLN A 40 8.82 -37.30 13.65
CA GLN A 40 8.16 -36.80 12.49
C GLN A 40 9.22 -36.18 11.58
N LYS A 41 9.29 -36.60 10.26
CA LYS A 41 9.38 -35.59 9.21
C LYS A 41 10.64 -35.53 8.38
N GLU A 42 11.17 -36.60 7.90
CA GLU A 42 12.07 -36.52 6.72
C GLU A 42 11.32 -36.21 5.38
N PRO A 43 10.13 -36.83 5.09
CA PRO A 43 9.39 -36.51 3.87
C PRO A 43 8.86 -35.08 3.82
N GLU A 44 8.25 -34.59 4.90
CA GLU A 44 7.70 -33.23 4.97
C GLU A 44 8.79 -32.15 4.85
N LYS A 45 9.97 -32.37 5.45
CA LYS A 45 11.12 -31.44 5.32
C LYS A 45 11.67 -31.39 3.89
N LYS A 46 11.68 -32.52 3.17
CA LYS A 46 12.11 -32.55 1.77
C LYS A 46 11.10 -31.83 0.85
N GLU A 47 9.83 -32.06 1.05
CA GLU A 47 8.76 -31.40 0.30
C GLU A 47 8.79 -29.88 0.52
N GLN A 48 8.85 -29.42 1.77
CA GLN A 48 8.99 -28.00 2.12
C GLN A 48 10.25 -27.38 1.49
N SER A 49 11.38 -28.06 1.53
CA SER A 49 12.62 -27.59 0.89
C SER A 49 12.49 -27.46 -0.63
N ASN A 50 11.68 -28.30 -1.29
CA ASN A 50 11.44 -28.20 -2.71
C ASN A 50 10.52 -27.01 -3.05
N ILE A 51 9.43 -26.83 -2.30
CA ILE A 51 8.50 -25.70 -2.47
C ILE A 51 9.25 -24.38 -2.30
N SER A 52 10.12 -24.24 -1.30
CA SER A 52 10.91 -23.02 -1.07
C SER A 52 11.85 -22.71 -2.24
N LYS A 53 12.48 -23.73 -2.85
CA LYS A 53 13.34 -23.55 -4.04
C LYS A 53 12.52 -23.15 -5.28
N GLU A 54 11.38 -23.78 -5.52
CA GLU A 54 10.47 -23.44 -6.61
C GLU A 54 9.95 -22.00 -6.45
N MET A 55 9.61 -21.62 -5.22
CA MET A 55 9.16 -20.26 -4.87
C MET A 55 10.24 -19.21 -5.17
N LEU A 56 11.47 -19.46 -4.75
CA LEU A 56 12.61 -18.56 -5.02
C LEU A 56 12.85 -18.42 -6.52
N GLN A 57 12.80 -19.54 -7.27
CA GLN A 57 12.93 -19.52 -8.72
C GLN A 57 11.79 -18.75 -9.37
N PHE A 58 10.54 -18.94 -8.92
CA PHE A 58 9.37 -18.20 -9.40
C PHE A 58 9.55 -16.69 -9.19
N PHE A 59 9.94 -16.26 -7.98
CA PHE A 59 10.14 -14.84 -7.69
C PHE A 59 11.28 -14.23 -8.51
N ARG A 60 12.40 -14.92 -8.67
CA ARG A 60 13.51 -14.44 -9.52
C ARG A 60 13.09 -14.31 -10.98
N SER A 61 12.34 -15.26 -11.50
CA SER A 61 11.79 -15.19 -12.86
C SER A 61 10.81 -14.04 -13.02
N HIS A 62 9.91 -13.84 -12.03
CA HIS A 62 8.97 -12.73 -12.03
C HIS A 62 9.70 -11.37 -12.06
N LEU A 63 10.73 -11.19 -11.21
CA LEU A 63 11.54 -9.96 -11.17
C LEU A 63 12.32 -9.73 -12.47
N ALA A 64 12.74 -10.78 -13.13
CA ALA A 64 13.41 -10.73 -14.44
C ALA A 64 12.43 -10.56 -15.62
N GLY A 65 11.11 -10.53 -15.38
CA GLY A 65 10.09 -10.45 -16.43
C GLY A 65 9.98 -11.73 -17.28
N THR A 66 10.44 -12.87 -16.78
CA THR A 66 10.37 -14.17 -17.45
C THR A 66 9.25 -15.03 -16.86
N LYS A 67 8.76 -16.00 -17.65
CA LYS A 67 7.71 -16.93 -17.19
C LYS A 67 8.30 -18.02 -16.30
N ALA A 68 7.60 -18.33 -15.22
CA ALA A 68 7.83 -19.50 -14.37
C ALA A 68 6.49 -20.06 -13.88
N ASN A 69 6.48 -21.33 -13.54
CA ASN A 69 5.32 -21.96 -12.95
C ASN A 69 5.14 -21.50 -11.50
N LEU A 70 3.89 -21.33 -11.09
CA LEU A 70 3.54 -21.08 -9.69
C LEU A 70 3.86 -22.33 -8.86
N PRO A 71 4.49 -22.17 -7.68
CA PRO A 71 4.68 -23.29 -6.76
C PRO A 71 3.32 -23.85 -6.33
N GLN A 72 3.24 -25.17 -6.21
CA GLN A 72 2.03 -25.87 -5.85
C GLN A 72 2.11 -26.39 -4.41
N GLY A 73 0.99 -26.64 -3.78
CA GLY A 73 0.87 -27.22 -2.44
C GLY A 73 -0.27 -26.61 -1.67
N ALA A 74 -1.14 -27.47 -1.14
CA ALA A 74 -2.23 -27.06 -0.25
C ALA A 74 -1.68 -26.72 1.13
N LEU A 75 -2.37 -25.82 1.82
CA LEU A 75 -2.04 -25.39 3.18
C LEU A 75 -3.21 -25.67 4.12
N THR A 76 -2.92 -26.09 5.33
CA THR A 76 -3.88 -26.15 6.42
C THR A 76 -3.92 -24.81 7.15
N ALA A 77 -5.01 -24.55 7.90
CA ALA A 77 -5.15 -23.33 8.71
C ALA A 77 -3.97 -23.15 9.70
N GLN A 78 -3.42 -24.25 10.23
CA GLN A 78 -2.29 -24.21 11.17
C GLN A 78 -0.96 -23.84 10.52
N GLN A 79 -0.82 -24.05 9.21
CA GLN A 79 0.40 -23.76 8.45
C GLN A 79 0.44 -22.32 7.90
N LEU A 80 -0.70 -21.61 7.85
CA LEU A 80 -0.83 -20.34 7.15
C LEU A 80 0.16 -19.28 7.62
N GLU A 81 0.24 -19.05 8.92
CA GLU A 81 1.11 -18.00 9.47
C GLU A 81 2.59 -18.27 9.17
N GLN A 82 3.01 -19.52 9.31
CA GLN A 82 4.37 -19.92 8.98
C GLN A 82 4.65 -19.81 7.47
N ALA A 83 3.67 -20.21 6.63
CA ALA A 83 3.80 -20.14 5.18
C ALA A 83 3.85 -18.68 4.68
N GLU A 84 3.01 -17.79 5.21
CA GLU A 84 3.05 -16.36 4.92
C GLU A 84 4.42 -15.75 5.25
N GLN A 85 4.96 -16.07 6.44
CA GLN A 85 6.29 -15.61 6.85
C GLN A 85 7.40 -16.17 5.97
N GLU A 86 7.33 -17.43 5.60
CA GLU A 86 8.32 -18.09 4.72
C GLU A 86 8.29 -17.49 3.32
N VAL A 87 7.10 -17.33 2.71
CA VAL A 87 6.93 -16.71 1.40
C VAL A 87 7.51 -15.30 1.39
N TRP A 88 7.25 -14.50 2.44
CA TRP A 88 7.81 -13.16 2.54
C TRP A 88 9.34 -13.18 2.69
N ASN A 89 9.91 -14.11 3.44
CA ASN A 89 11.36 -14.24 3.58
C ASN A 89 12.02 -14.62 2.25
N ILE A 90 11.41 -15.54 1.48
CA ILE A 90 11.90 -15.92 0.15
C ILE A 90 11.79 -14.74 -0.84
N TRP A 91 10.71 -13.92 -0.74
CA TRP A 91 10.59 -12.68 -1.52
C TRP A 91 11.71 -11.69 -1.20
N LYS A 92 12.03 -11.48 0.07
CA LYS A 92 13.17 -10.64 0.49
C LYS A 92 14.50 -11.19 -0.04
N GLU A 93 14.70 -12.51 -0.01
CA GLU A 93 15.88 -13.14 -0.59
C GLU A 93 15.97 -12.88 -2.09
N ALA A 94 14.89 -13.08 -2.84
CA ALA A 94 14.84 -12.81 -4.28
C ALA A 94 15.17 -11.36 -4.61
N ASN A 95 14.78 -10.39 -3.75
CA ASN A 95 15.06 -8.97 -3.90
C ASN A 95 16.41 -8.52 -3.31
N SER A 96 17.18 -9.39 -2.67
CA SER A 96 18.37 -8.99 -1.91
C SER A 96 19.44 -8.31 -2.76
N SER A 97 19.59 -8.71 -4.04
CA SER A 97 20.50 -8.06 -4.99
C SER A 97 20.04 -6.65 -5.32
N ASP A 98 18.76 -6.49 -5.65
CA ASP A 98 18.17 -5.19 -5.99
C ASP A 98 18.22 -4.23 -4.80
N ILE A 99 17.95 -4.71 -3.58
CA ILE A 99 18.05 -3.88 -2.36
C ILE A 99 19.49 -3.35 -2.22
N ARG A 100 20.51 -4.19 -2.35
CA ARG A 100 21.92 -3.75 -2.27
C ARG A 100 22.31 -2.78 -3.39
N GLN A 101 21.75 -2.98 -4.59
CA GLN A 101 22.10 -2.17 -5.76
C GLN A 101 21.37 -0.82 -5.77
N TYR A 102 20.11 -0.76 -5.33
CA TYR A 102 19.24 0.39 -5.57
C TYR A 102 18.84 1.14 -4.30
N LEU A 103 18.89 0.54 -3.11
CA LEU A 103 18.68 1.27 -1.87
C LEU A 103 20.03 1.55 -1.21
N PRO A 104 20.46 2.83 -1.19
CA PRO A 104 21.69 3.21 -0.50
C PRO A 104 21.52 3.07 1.03
N ASN A 105 22.64 3.10 1.75
CA ASN A 105 22.57 3.28 3.18
C ASN A 105 21.88 4.61 3.49
N LYS A 106 20.84 4.56 4.32
CA LYS A 106 20.15 5.77 4.75
C LYS A 106 21.04 6.61 5.65
N THR A 107 20.99 7.92 5.49
CA THR A 107 21.72 8.88 6.30
C THR A 107 20.74 9.77 7.09
N THR A 108 21.20 10.38 8.17
CA THR A 108 20.39 11.40 8.86
C THR A 108 20.10 12.56 7.91
N LEU A 109 18.84 12.97 7.83
CA LEU A 109 18.45 14.14 7.02
C LEU A 109 19.13 15.40 7.53
N GLN A 110 19.83 16.08 6.66
CA GLN A 110 20.50 17.35 6.91
C GLN A 110 20.61 18.16 5.61
N ILE A 111 20.57 19.48 5.69
CA ILE A 111 20.59 20.35 4.49
C ILE A 111 21.93 20.28 3.77
N SER A 112 23.04 20.22 4.53
CA SER A 112 24.38 20.09 3.98
C SER A 112 24.82 18.64 3.92
N SER A 113 25.56 18.26 2.86
CA SER A 113 26.22 16.96 2.74
C SER A 113 25.32 15.71 2.62
N MET A 114 24.05 15.84 2.19
CA MET A 114 23.26 14.66 1.83
C MET A 114 23.86 13.93 0.62
N PRO A 115 24.09 12.61 0.70
CA PRO A 115 24.52 11.83 -0.45
C PRO A 115 23.49 11.89 -1.56
N ARG A 116 23.94 12.30 -2.75
CA ARG A 116 23.15 12.19 -3.98
C ARG A 116 23.22 10.75 -4.47
N ASN A 117 22.07 10.12 -4.62
CA ASN A 117 21.91 8.83 -5.24
C ASN A 117 21.15 8.99 -6.55
N GLU A 118 21.15 7.98 -7.40
CA GLU A 118 20.40 8.05 -8.64
C GLU A 118 19.94 6.67 -9.12
N TRP A 119 18.78 6.65 -9.78
CA TRP A 119 18.27 5.50 -10.49
C TRP A 119 18.23 5.78 -11.98
N LYS A 120 18.69 4.84 -12.78
CA LYS A 120 18.37 4.81 -14.19
C LYS A 120 16.94 4.32 -14.35
N LEU A 121 16.12 5.08 -15.05
CA LEU A 121 14.73 4.76 -15.39
C LEU A 121 14.63 4.32 -16.85
N PRO A 122 13.52 3.68 -17.27
CA PRO A 122 13.20 3.49 -18.66
C PRO A 122 13.19 4.82 -19.41
N ASP A 123 13.65 4.81 -20.64
CA ASP A 123 13.64 6.01 -21.49
C ASP A 123 12.22 6.51 -21.75
N GLU A 124 12.08 7.82 -21.89
CA GLU A 124 10.86 8.48 -22.30
C GLU A 124 10.93 8.89 -23.77
N PHE A 125 9.77 8.96 -24.43
CA PHE A 125 9.67 9.33 -25.83
C PHE A 125 8.63 10.43 -26.00
N GLU A 126 8.99 11.50 -26.69
CA GLU A 126 8.10 12.59 -27.06
C GLU A 126 8.41 13.06 -28.47
N GLY A 127 7.39 13.16 -29.31
CA GLY A 127 7.56 13.59 -30.71
C GLY A 127 8.54 12.74 -31.51
N GLY A 128 8.68 11.45 -31.17
CA GLY A 128 9.64 10.52 -31.79
C GLY A 128 11.07 10.60 -31.24
N ASN A 129 11.35 11.54 -30.34
CA ASN A 129 12.66 11.68 -29.70
C ASN A 129 12.74 10.82 -28.44
N ARG A 130 13.94 10.25 -28.21
CA ARG A 130 14.26 9.46 -27.02
C ARG A 130 14.93 10.34 -25.97
N TYR A 131 14.43 10.29 -24.75
CA TYR A 131 14.95 11.02 -23.60
C TYR A 131 15.41 10.03 -22.52
N PRO A 132 16.72 9.78 -22.37
CA PRO A 132 17.24 9.00 -21.25
C PRO A 132 16.85 9.63 -19.93
N ALA A 133 16.33 8.83 -19.01
CA ALA A 133 15.88 9.30 -17.71
C ALA A 133 16.80 8.78 -16.59
N VAL A 134 17.32 9.70 -15.79
CA VAL A 134 18.01 9.42 -14.53
C VAL A 134 17.28 10.16 -13.43
N LEU A 135 16.87 9.46 -12.39
CA LEU A 135 16.18 10.01 -11.22
C LEU A 135 17.17 10.17 -10.07
N PRO A 136 17.72 11.38 -9.84
CA PRO A 136 18.45 11.64 -8.62
C PRO A 136 17.52 11.65 -7.41
N PHE A 137 18.01 11.23 -6.24
CA PHE A 137 17.23 11.28 -5.01
C PHE A 137 18.09 11.35 -3.76
N TYR A 138 17.50 11.89 -2.69
CA TYR A 138 17.99 11.74 -1.32
C TYR A 138 17.22 10.65 -0.61
N TRP A 139 17.93 9.87 0.20
CA TRP A 139 17.39 8.81 1.04
C TRP A 139 17.87 9.01 2.48
N GLY A 140 17.01 9.58 3.32
CA GLY A 140 17.42 10.02 4.64
C GLY A 140 16.33 9.90 5.69
N TYR A 141 16.73 9.84 6.97
CA TYR A 141 15.82 9.65 8.09
C TYR A 141 15.96 10.72 9.17
N LYS A 142 14.92 10.85 9.99
CA LYS A 142 14.86 11.66 11.20
C LYS A 142 14.49 10.78 12.39
N GLY A 143 15.15 10.98 13.54
CA GLY A 143 14.86 10.25 14.77
C GLY A 143 15.30 8.79 14.77
N ALA A 144 15.04 8.09 15.86
CA ALA A 144 15.37 6.67 16.01
C ALA A 144 14.36 5.79 15.26
N LYS A 145 14.83 4.68 14.68
CA LYS A 145 13.97 3.72 13.97
C LYS A 145 12.99 3.07 14.96
N PRO A 146 11.67 3.17 14.73
CA PRO A 146 10.67 2.39 15.47
C PRO A 146 10.82 0.88 15.24
N SER A 147 10.25 0.07 16.14
CA SER A 147 10.27 -1.41 16.04
C SER A 147 9.64 -1.92 14.74
N GLU A 148 8.54 -1.30 14.30
CA GLU A 148 7.80 -1.64 13.09
C GLU A 148 8.44 -1.11 11.80
N GLY A 149 9.47 -0.28 11.91
CA GLY A 149 10.08 0.45 10.81
C GLY A 149 9.73 1.93 10.81
N PHE A 150 10.31 2.67 9.87
CA PHE A 150 10.02 4.09 9.71
C PHE A 150 8.74 4.31 8.91
N PRO A 151 7.88 5.29 9.27
CA PRO A 151 6.98 5.92 8.32
C PRO A 151 7.77 6.46 7.12
N LEU A 152 7.37 6.08 5.90
CA LEU A 152 8.00 6.55 4.66
C LEU A 152 7.24 7.74 4.09
N PHE A 153 7.94 8.84 3.85
CA PHE A 153 7.43 10.02 3.15
C PHE A 153 8.11 10.17 1.79
N VAL A 154 7.32 10.24 0.73
CA VAL A 154 7.77 10.47 -0.64
C VAL A 154 7.38 11.87 -1.05
N TYR A 155 8.37 12.73 -1.27
CA TYR A 155 8.14 14.12 -1.66
C TYR A 155 8.26 14.30 -3.17
N MET A 156 7.36 15.09 -3.75
CA MET A 156 7.40 15.51 -5.14
C MET A 156 7.43 17.03 -5.22
N HIS A 157 8.49 17.57 -5.87
CA HIS A 157 8.70 19.00 -5.94
C HIS A 157 7.89 19.70 -7.05
N GLY A 158 7.85 21.04 -7.02
CA GLY A 158 7.19 21.90 -7.99
C GLY A 158 7.95 22.06 -9.31
N SER A 159 7.43 22.91 -10.22
CA SER A 159 7.93 23.14 -11.58
C SER A 159 8.90 24.32 -11.73
N GLY A 160 9.54 24.74 -10.65
CA GLY A 160 10.66 25.69 -10.71
C GLY A 160 11.93 25.09 -11.30
N GLY A 161 13.04 25.78 -11.23
CA GLY A 161 14.34 25.23 -11.59
C GLY A 161 14.61 23.96 -10.75
N LYS A 162 14.82 22.82 -11.40
CA LYS A 162 14.79 21.50 -10.73
C LYS A 162 15.78 21.36 -9.58
N ASP A 163 16.97 21.96 -9.69
CA ASP A 163 17.98 21.93 -8.62
C ASP A 163 17.53 22.74 -7.39
N GLN A 164 16.88 23.89 -7.61
CA GLN A 164 16.35 24.73 -6.56
C GLN A 164 15.15 24.08 -5.89
N GLU A 165 14.23 23.53 -6.67
CA GLU A 165 13.06 22.81 -6.16
C GLU A 165 13.47 21.58 -5.34
N TRP A 166 14.49 20.84 -5.78
CA TRP A 166 15.02 19.70 -5.06
C TRP A 166 15.68 20.09 -3.73
N ALA A 167 16.47 21.18 -3.72
CA ALA A 167 17.05 21.73 -2.51
C ALA A 167 15.96 22.21 -1.53
N THR A 168 14.90 22.84 -2.01
CA THR A 168 13.72 23.24 -1.21
C THR A 168 13.05 22.01 -0.60
N GLY A 169 12.91 20.92 -1.36
CA GLY A 169 12.36 19.67 -0.87
C GLY A 169 13.16 19.08 0.30
N LEU A 170 14.47 19.10 0.23
CA LEU A 170 15.35 18.68 1.32
C LEU A 170 15.21 19.58 2.56
N GLN A 171 15.15 20.90 2.36
CA GLN A 171 14.93 21.86 3.45
C GLN A 171 13.60 21.64 4.16
N LEU A 172 12.51 21.46 3.39
CA LEU A 172 11.19 21.19 3.95
C LEU A 172 11.17 19.85 4.71
N ALA A 173 11.70 18.77 4.10
CA ALA A 173 11.75 17.45 4.73
C ALA A 173 12.52 17.47 6.05
N THR A 174 13.60 18.26 6.14
CA THR A 174 14.36 18.44 7.37
C THR A 174 13.56 19.18 8.44
N SER A 175 12.71 20.13 8.05
CA SER A 175 11.99 21.04 8.94
C SER A 175 10.63 20.52 9.43
N PHE A 176 9.98 19.60 8.69
CA PHE A 176 8.68 19.05 9.08
C PHE A 176 8.72 18.32 10.44
N GLN A 177 7.67 18.47 11.24
CA GLN A 177 7.55 17.89 12.58
C GLN A 177 6.85 16.50 12.52
N ASP A 178 7.44 15.58 11.80
CA ASP A 178 6.91 14.22 11.53
C ASP A 178 7.87 13.08 11.91
N GLY A 179 8.94 13.38 12.62
CA GLY A 179 9.88 12.36 13.10
C GLY A 179 9.30 11.45 14.19
N PRO A 180 9.80 10.19 14.35
CA PRO A 180 10.74 9.55 13.44
C PRO A 180 10.13 9.26 12.07
N SER A 181 10.91 9.43 11.01
CA SER A 181 10.45 9.26 9.62
C SER A 181 11.62 8.98 8.68
N LEU A 182 11.34 8.34 7.55
CA LEU A 182 12.25 8.10 6.45
C LEU A 182 11.71 8.84 5.21
N TYR A 183 12.60 9.46 4.45
CA TYR A 183 12.25 10.26 3.30
C TYR A 183 12.90 9.75 2.03
N PHE A 184 12.11 9.68 0.97
CA PHE A 184 12.57 9.61 -0.41
C PHE A 184 12.25 10.94 -1.08
N ILE A 185 13.29 11.68 -1.48
CA ILE A 185 13.18 13.02 -2.06
C ILE A 185 13.81 12.98 -3.45
N PRO A 186 13.05 12.64 -4.50
CA PRO A 186 13.55 12.60 -5.86
C PRO A 186 13.63 13.98 -6.49
N GLN A 187 14.54 14.13 -7.47
CA GLN A 187 14.54 15.21 -8.42
C GLN A 187 13.90 14.73 -9.72
N ILE A 188 13.01 15.52 -10.33
CA ILE A 188 12.46 15.16 -11.62
C ILE A 188 13.57 15.06 -12.66
N PRO A 189 13.65 13.99 -13.47
CA PRO A 189 14.77 13.80 -14.41
C PRO A 189 14.73 14.77 -15.59
N ASN A 190 13.54 15.10 -16.07
CA ASN A 190 13.34 15.92 -17.28
C ASN A 190 12.49 17.15 -16.98
N GLU A 191 12.58 18.16 -17.83
CA GLU A 191 11.79 19.39 -17.79
C GLU A 191 10.89 19.50 -19.04
N GLY A 192 10.05 20.53 -19.09
CA GLY A 192 9.13 20.75 -20.20
C GLY A 192 7.98 19.75 -20.25
N GLY A 193 7.68 19.23 -21.43
CA GLY A 193 6.58 18.27 -21.64
C GLY A 193 6.72 16.97 -20.86
N LEU A 194 7.95 16.59 -20.51
CA LEU A 194 8.26 15.40 -19.71
C LEU A 194 8.30 15.66 -18.20
N TYR A 195 7.96 16.85 -17.77
CA TYR A 195 7.93 17.24 -16.36
C TYR A 195 6.59 16.81 -15.71
N ARG A 196 6.41 15.50 -15.53
CA ARG A 196 5.20 14.94 -14.90
C ARG A 196 5.56 13.77 -14.00
N TRP A 197 5.16 13.85 -12.72
CA TRP A 197 5.44 12.81 -11.72
C TRP A 197 4.72 11.48 -11.97
N TRP A 198 3.69 11.46 -12.81
CA TRP A 198 2.89 10.28 -13.13
C TRP A 198 3.23 9.60 -14.46
N GLN A 199 4.22 10.07 -15.18
CA GLN A 199 4.66 9.43 -16.42
C GLN A 199 5.22 8.02 -16.17
N ARG A 200 5.17 7.17 -17.19
CA ARG A 200 5.55 5.76 -17.14
C ARG A 200 6.92 5.50 -16.51
N SER A 201 7.92 6.28 -16.84
CA SER A 201 9.25 6.13 -16.26
C SER A 201 9.25 6.36 -14.74
N LYS A 202 8.49 7.37 -14.26
CA LYS A 202 8.35 7.67 -12.84
C LYS A 202 7.48 6.61 -12.14
N GLN A 203 6.45 6.06 -12.79
CA GLN A 203 5.70 4.92 -12.25
C GLN A 203 6.62 3.73 -11.97
N PHE A 204 7.55 3.44 -12.88
CA PHE A 204 8.59 2.43 -12.65
C PHE A 204 9.42 2.72 -11.39
N ALA A 205 9.74 4.00 -11.13
CA ALA A 205 10.45 4.41 -9.92
C ALA A 205 9.60 4.20 -8.65
N TRP A 206 8.31 4.55 -8.69
CA TRP A 206 7.40 4.37 -7.55
C TRP A 206 7.19 2.90 -7.21
N GLU A 207 6.97 2.05 -8.20
CA GLU A 207 6.82 0.61 -8.02
C GLU A 207 8.12 -0.03 -7.48
N ARG A 208 9.30 0.39 -7.96
CA ARG A 208 10.59 0.00 -7.41
C ARG A 208 10.74 0.44 -5.96
N LEU A 209 10.36 1.69 -5.65
CA LEU A 209 10.45 2.23 -4.29
C LEU A 209 9.59 1.43 -3.32
N PHE A 210 8.32 1.19 -3.64
CA PHE A 210 7.41 0.41 -2.78
C PHE A 210 7.95 -0.99 -2.56
N ARG A 211 8.30 -1.70 -3.62
CA ARG A 211 8.84 -3.05 -3.55
C ARG A 211 10.10 -3.15 -2.67
N LEU A 212 11.09 -2.30 -2.93
CA LEU A 212 12.37 -2.39 -2.24
C LEU A 212 12.30 -1.86 -0.80
N SER A 213 11.58 -0.78 -0.55
CA SER A 213 11.42 -0.24 0.79
C SER A 213 10.73 -1.23 1.73
N LEU A 214 9.66 -1.89 1.27
CA LEU A 214 8.95 -2.93 2.02
C LEU A 214 9.83 -4.18 2.23
N ALA A 215 10.54 -4.63 1.19
CA ALA A 215 11.41 -5.81 1.27
C ALA A 215 12.67 -5.56 2.13
N SER A 216 13.10 -4.30 2.29
CA SER A 216 14.28 -3.96 3.09
C SER A 216 14.09 -4.14 4.61
N GLY A 217 12.85 -4.12 5.09
CA GLY A 217 12.52 -4.10 6.52
C GLY A 217 12.85 -2.78 7.22
N GLU A 218 13.08 -1.69 6.46
CA GLU A 218 13.33 -0.36 7.01
C GLU A 218 12.05 0.44 7.21
N VAL A 219 11.01 0.14 6.44
CA VAL A 219 9.75 0.89 6.38
C VAL A 219 8.65 0.13 7.10
N ASP A 220 7.86 0.86 7.90
CA ASP A 220 6.58 0.36 8.41
C ASP A 220 5.60 0.18 7.23
N PRO A 221 5.17 -1.04 6.91
CA PRO A 221 4.29 -1.29 5.78
C PRO A 221 2.91 -0.66 5.92
N HIS A 222 2.53 -0.23 7.12
CA HIS A 222 1.28 0.50 7.36
C HIS A 222 1.39 2.01 7.12
N ARG A 223 2.59 2.58 6.90
CA ARG A 223 2.83 4.03 6.97
C ARG A 223 3.65 4.55 5.80
N ILE A 224 3.09 4.48 4.60
CA ILE A 224 3.67 5.07 3.39
C ILE A 224 2.81 6.27 2.98
N TYR A 225 3.43 7.42 2.82
CA TYR A 225 2.77 8.68 2.47
C TYR A 225 3.44 9.30 1.26
N ILE A 226 2.62 9.88 0.36
CA ILE A 226 3.10 10.70 -0.74
C ILE A 226 2.61 12.12 -0.56
N PHE A 227 3.43 13.10 -0.89
CA PHE A 227 3.02 14.51 -0.82
C PHE A 227 3.87 15.36 -1.76
N GLY A 228 3.37 16.53 -2.11
CA GLY A 228 4.10 17.40 -3.04
C GLY A 228 3.47 18.76 -3.22
N ILE A 229 4.22 19.66 -3.84
CA ILE A 229 3.84 21.07 -4.00
C ILE A 229 3.72 21.40 -5.49
N SER A 230 2.70 22.19 -5.88
CA SER A 230 2.49 22.67 -7.24
C SER A 230 2.42 21.51 -8.24
N GLU A 231 3.37 21.37 -9.18
CA GLU A 231 3.45 20.19 -10.07
C GLU A 231 3.53 18.87 -9.28
N GLY A 232 4.25 18.86 -8.16
CA GLY A 232 4.26 17.75 -7.21
C GLY A 232 2.91 17.53 -6.54
N GLY A 233 2.11 18.57 -6.34
CA GLY A 233 0.73 18.50 -5.84
C GLY A 233 -0.20 17.81 -6.83
N TYR A 234 -0.13 18.16 -8.13
CA TYR A 234 -0.84 17.44 -9.19
C TYR A 234 -0.43 15.96 -9.24
N GLY A 235 0.88 15.70 -9.23
CA GLY A 235 1.42 14.34 -9.18
C GLY A 235 0.92 13.55 -7.99
N THR A 236 0.92 14.16 -6.79
CA THR A 236 0.42 13.54 -5.56
C THR A 236 -1.05 13.17 -5.68
N GLN A 237 -1.90 14.05 -6.21
CA GLN A 237 -3.33 13.80 -6.33
C GLN A 237 -3.62 12.63 -7.29
N ARG A 238 -2.97 12.60 -8.46
CA ARG A 238 -3.11 11.49 -9.42
C ARG A 238 -2.59 10.16 -8.86
N LEU A 239 -1.39 10.18 -8.27
CA LEU A 239 -0.76 8.98 -7.74
C LEU A 239 -1.46 8.48 -6.46
N ALA A 240 -2.09 9.36 -5.68
CA ALA A 240 -2.93 8.97 -4.55
C ALA A 240 -4.09 8.08 -5.00
N SER A 241 -4.81 8.47 -6.05
CA SER A 241 -5.88 7.66 -6.64
C SER A 241 -5.35 6.39 -7.30
N TYR A 242 -4.19 6.45 -7.93
CA TYR A 242 -3.62 5.33 -8.68
C TYR A 242 -2.95 4.27 -7.80
N TYR A 243 -2.31 4.65 -6.68
CA TYR A 243 -1.58 3.77 -5.75
C TYR A 243 -2.17 3.75 -4.34
N ALA A 244 -3.44 4.09 -4.16
CA ALA A 244 -4.09 4.15 -2.84
C ALA A 244 -3.87 2.88 -2.01
N ASP A 245 -3.86 1.72 -2.66
CA ASP A 245 -3.65 0.41 -2.05
C ASP A 245 -2.27 0.21 -1.38
N TYR A 246 -1.28 1.09 -1.64
CA TYR A 246 0.01 1.14 -0.94
C TYR A 246 0.09 2.22 0.13
N LEU A 247 -0.82 3.19 0.12
CA LEU A 247 -0.67 4.43 0.87
C LEU A 247 -1.49 4.44 2.17
N ALA A 248 -0.91 5.01 3.21
CA ALA A 248 -1.63 5.45 4.40
C ALA A 248 -2.26 6.83 4.21
N GLY A 249 -1.65 7.66 3.35
CA GLY A 249 -2.19 8.97 3.05
C GLY A 249 -1.45 9.70 1.94
N ALA A 250 -2.08 10.76 1.47
CA ALA A 250 -1.56 11.66 0.44
C ALA A 250 -1.79 13.13 0.80
N GLY A 251 -0.81 13.97 0.50
CA GLY A 251 -0.82 15.39 0.84
C GLY A 251 -0.50 16.32 -0.33
N PRO A 252 -1.36 16.43 -1.34
CA PRO A 252 -1.18 17.44 -2.39
C PRO A 252 -1.30 18.85 -1.82
N MET A 253 -0.39 19.75 -2.24
CA MET A 253 -0.35 21.14 -1.81
C MET A 253 -0.19 22.08 -3.01
N ALA A 254 -0.92 23.19 -3.02
CA ALA A 254 -0.92 24.17 -4.09
C ALA A 254 -1.08 23.54 -5.49
N GLY A 255 -1.88 22.47 -5.55
CA GLY A 255 -2.28 21.74 -6.75
C GLY A 255 -3.79 21.73 -6.88
N GLY A 256 -4.30 21.03 -7.85
CA GLY A 256 -5.74 20.85 -8.08
C GLY A 256 -5.97 20.17 -9.42
N GLU A 257 -6.39 18.92 -9.40
CA GLU A 257 -6.69 18.11 -10.57
C GLU A 257 -8.18 18.01 -10.82
N PRO A 258 -8.62 18.03 -12.08
CA PRO A 258 -9.96 17.54 -12.42
C PRO A 258 -10.17 16.13 -11.89
N LEU A 259 -11.29 15.89 -11.20
CA LEU A 259 -11.54 14.60 -10.56
C LEU A 259 -11.53 13.38 -11.49
N PRO A 260 -11.88 13.49 -12.81
CA PRO A 260 -11.67 12.37 -13.73
C PRO A 260 -10.19 11.92 -13.86
N ASN A 261 -9.22 12.82 -13.58
CA ASN A 261 -7.79 12.46 -13.57
C ASN A 261 -7.33 11.81 -12.25
N ALA A 262 -8.14 11.93 -11.20
CA ALA A 262 -7.85 11.42 -9.87
C ALA A 262 -9.16 11.04 -9.15
N PRO A 263 -9.83 9.95 -9.58
CA PRO A 263 -11.09 9.50 -8.99
C PRO A 263 -11.01 9.38 -7.47
N VAL A 264 -11.91 10.06 -6.77
CA VAL A 264 -11.89 10.15 -5.29
C VAL A 264 -12.22 8.79 -4.66
N GLU A 265 -13.06 8.00 -5.31
CA GLU A 265 -13.49 6.69 -4.83
C GLU A 265 -12.31 5.75 -4.56
N ASN A 266 -11.25 5.86 -5.37
CA ASN A 266 -10.02 5.08 -5.17
C ASN A 266 -9.32 5.41 -3.83
N CYS A 267 -9.59 6.59 -3.26
CA CYS A 267 -9.00 7.05 -2.00
C CYS A 267 -9.81 6.65 -0.75
N GLU A 268 -10.72 5.69 -0.84
CA GLU A 268 -11.64 5.29 0.23
C GLU A 268 -10.94 4.99 1.58
N HIS A 269 -9.75 4.40 1.54
CA HIS A 269 -9.06 3.88 2.72
C HIS A 269 -7.76 4.63 3.08
N ILE A 270 -7.51 5.78 2.47
CA ILE A 270 -6.35 6.61 2.77
C ILE A 270 -6.75 7.94 3.40
N ALA A 271 -5.83 8.54 4.15
CA ALA A 271 -5.99 9.91 4.62
C ALA A 271 -5.56 10.89 3.52
N PHE A 272 -6.43 11.84 3.15
CA PHE A 272 -6.20 12.76 2.04
C PHE A 272 -6.19 14.22 2.52
N SER A 273 -5.05 14.91 2.38
CA SER A 273 -4.89 16.32 2.76
C SER A 273 -4.58 17.16 1.54
N LEU A 274 -5.54 17.96 1.07
CA LEU A 274 -5.33 18.89 -0.06
C LEU A 274 -5.43 20.33 0.43
N ARG A 275 -4.39 21.13 0.18
CA ARG A 275 -4.32 22.51 0.65
C ARG A 275 -3.96 23.45 -0.50
N THR A 276 -4.81 24.45 -0.76
CA THR A 276 -4.64 25.42 -1.86
C THR A 276 -5.05 26.81 -1.40
N GLY A 277 -4.38 27.85 -1.85
CA GLY A 277 -4.76 29.23 -1.55
C GLY A 277 -6.04 29.64 -2.28
N ALA A 278 -6.93 30.37 -1.65
CA ALA A 278 -8.17 30.88 -2.25
C ALA A 278 -7.93 31.86 -3.41
N ASN A 279 -6.75 32.47 -3.48
CA ASN A 279 -6.33 33.35 -4.55
C ASN A 279 -5.39 32.68 -5.57
N ASP A 280 -5.19 31.36 -5.47
CA ASP A 280 -4.44 30.57 -6.46
C ASP A 280 -5.33 30.20 -7.65
N LYS A 281 -5.68 31.23 -8.44
CA LYS A 281 -6.60 31.13 -9.57
C LYS A 281 -5.99 30.50 -10.81
N GLN A 282 -4.66 30.48 -10.90
CA GLN A 282 -3.96 29.93 -12.05
C GLN A 282 -4.28 28.44 -12.19
N PHE A 283 -4.61 28.01 -13.40
CA PHE A 283 -5.03 26.64 -13.71
C PHE A 283 -6.26 26.16 -12.91
N TYR A 284 -7.08 27.07 -12.38
CA TYR A 284 -8.31 26.78 -11.64
C TYR A 284 -8.06 25.92 -10.36
N ARG A 285 -6.87 26.03 -9.74
CA ARG A 285 -6.49 25.20 -8.59
C ARG A 285 -7.44 25.33 -7.41
N ASP A 286 -7.88 26.55 -7.11
CA ASP A 286 -8.87 26.83 -6.05
C ASP A 286 -10.20 26.13 -6.34
N GLN A 287 -10.68 26.17 -7.59
CA GLN A 287 -11.95 25.56 -7.98
C GLN A 287 -11.87 24.03 -7.95
N PHE A 288 -10.79 23.43 -8.50
CA PHE A 288 -10.61 21.98 -8.42
C PHE A 288 -10.45 21.50 -6.99
N THR A 289 -9.78 22.27 -6.12
CA THR A 289 -9.68 21.95 -4.69
C THR A 289 -11.06 21.99 -4.02
N GLN A 290 -11.90 22.99 -4.36
CA GLN A 290 -13.26 23.07 -3.85
C GLN A 290 -14.12 21.88 -4.33
N LYS A 291 -14.02 21.50 -5.61
CA LYS A 291 -14.73 20.31 -6.15
C LYS A 291 -14.23 19.01 -5.51
N ALA A 292 -12.95 18.89 -5.26
CA ALA A 292 -12.41 17.74 -4.50
C ALA A 292 -13.00 17.70 -3.09
N LYS A 293 -13.04 18.83 -2.38
CA LYS A 293 -13.66 18.91 -1.05
C LYS A 293 -15.12 18.44 -1.07
N GLU A 294 -15.93 18.97 -1.98
CA GLU A 294 -17.34 18.59 -2.13
C GLU A 294 -17.51 17.08 -2.37
N ALA A 295 -16.64 16.49 -3.20
CA ALA A 295 -16.68 15.07 -3.50
C ALA A 295 -16.28 14.20 -2.28
N PHE A 296 -15.23 14.56 -1.56
CA PHE A 296 -14.81 13.87 -0.34
C PHE A 296 -15.83 14.00 0.78
N ASP A 297 -16.36 15.22 1.04
CA ASP A 297 -17.41 15.48 2.03
C ASP A 297 -18.64 14.59 1.76
N LYS A 298 -19.08 14.51 0.50
CA LYS A 298 -20.21 13.68 0.08
C LYS A 298 -19.94 12.18 0.32
N LEU A 299 -18.76 11.69 -0.06
CA LEU A 299 -18.42 10.28 0.10
C LEU A 299 -18.21 9.89 1.57
N GLU A 300 -17.62 10.74 2.40
CA GLU A 300 -17.54 10.50 3.84
C GLU A 300 -18.93 10.44 4.50
N GLN A 301 -19.85 11.28 4.06
CA GLN A 301 -21.24 11.25 4.50
C GLN A 301 -21.96 9.94 4.14
N MET A 302 -21.73 9.45 2.92
CA MET A 302 -22.30 8.18 2.42
C MET A 302 -21.66 6.95 3.06
N HIS A 303 -20.38 7.05 3.44
CA HIS A 303 -19.56 5.96 3.98
C HIS A 303 -18.85 6.40 5.27
N PRO A 304 -19.56 6.52 6.40
CA PRO A 304 -19.00 7.01 7.66
C PRO A 304 -17.74 6.24 8.08
N GLY A 305 -16.68 6.97 8.43
CA GLY A 305 -15.41 6.39 8.84
C GLY A 305 -14.41 6.12 7.72
N LYS A 306 -14.83 6.28 6.46
CA LYS A 306 -13.98 6.20 5.25
C LYS A 306 -13.72 7.58 4.67
N PHE A 307 -12.90 7.67 3.63
CA PHE A 307 -12.58 8.94 2.95
C PHE A 307 -12.08 10.02 3.91
N LYS A 308 -11.19 9.64 4.84
CA LYS A 308 -10.61 10.57 5.80
C LYS A 308 -9.87 11.68 5.09
N HIS A 309 -10.31 12.92 5.29
CA HIS A 309 -9.72 14.04 4.56
C HIS A 309 -9.61 15.32 5.39
N LYS A 310 -8.71 16.19 4.92
CA LYS A 310 -8.56 17.57 5.37
C LYS A 310 -8.28 18.43 4.14
N ILE A 311 -9.35 18.93 3.51
CA ILE A 311 -9.24 19.71 2.28
C ILE A 311 -9.56 21.19 2.60
N GLU A 312 -8.61 22.08 2.29
CA GLU A 312 -8.66 23.48 2.70
C GLU A 312 -8.38 24.41 1.49
N VAL A 313 -9.32 25.29 1.22
CA VAL A 313 -9.12 26.47 0.36
C VAL A 313 -8.82 27.65 1.30
N ILE A 314 -7.53 28.04 1.40
CA ILE A 314 -7.00 28.90 2.46
C ILE A 314 -7.25 30.37 2.14
N PRO A 315 -8.08 31.11 2.90
CA PRO A 315 -8.40 32.49 2.62
C PRO A 315 -7.16 33.40 2.57
N GLY A 316 -7.14 34.37 1.63
CA GLY A 316 -6.11 35.38 1.51
C GLY A 316 -4.75 34.86 1.00
N ARG A 317 -4.61 33.57 0.73
CA ARG A 317 -3.38 32.96 0.18
C ARG A 317 -3.48 32.76 -1.32
N GLY A 318 -2.38 33.03 -2.02
CA GLY A 318 -2.15 32.66 -3.42
C GLY A 318 -1.46 31.30 -3.53
N HIS A 319 -0.54 31.15 -4.49
CA HIS A 319 0.21 29.91 -4.72
C HIS A 319 1.11 29.51 -3.56
N GLY A 320 1.66 30.46 -2.82
CA GLY A 320 2.43 30.22 -1.60
C GLY A 320 1.50 30.05 -0.39
N ILE A 321 1.56 28.89 0.25
CA ILE A 321 0.79 28.56 1.45
C ILE A 321 1.72 28.05 2.55
N ASP A 322 1.19 27.84 3.75
CA ASP A 322 1.88 27.11 4.80
C ASP A 322 1.83 25.59 4.53
N TYR A 323 2.98 24.97 4.29
CA TYR A 323 3.13 23.54 3.97
C TYR A 323 3.29 22.67 5.23
N TYR A 324 3.69 23.24 6.36
CA TYR A 324 4.10 22.51 7.57
C TYR A 324 3.02 21.63 8.22
N PRO A 325 1.72 21.94 8.17
CA PRO A 325 0.71 21.09 8.79
C PRO A 325 0.48 19.73 8.10
N THR A 326 0.96 19.55 6.87
CA THR A 326 0.59 18.40 6.01
C THR A 326 1.15 17.09 6.54
N THR A 327 2.47 16.96 6.70
CA THR A 327 3.08 15.67 7.09
C THR A 327 2.78 15.26 8.53
N PRO A 328 2.70 16.17 9.54
CA PRO A 328 2.26 15.80 10.89
C PRO A 328 0.81 15.31 10.94
N TRP A 329 -0.07 15.86 10.08
CA TRP A 329 -1.44 15.37 9.99
C TRP A 329 -1.49 13.99 9.34
N LEU A 330 -0.82 13.76 8.21
CA LEU A 330 -0.76 12.48 7.52
C LEU A 330 -0.24 11.36 8.43
N ARG A 331 0.80 11.65 9.21
CA ARG A 331 1.46 10.68 10.09
C ARG A 331 0.54 10.03 11.13
N GLN A 332 -0.60 10.64 11.43
CA GLN A 332 -1.58 10.12 12.40
C GLN A 332 -2.32 8.88 11.88
N TYR A 333 -2.29 8.63 10.58
CA TYR A 333 -3.06 7.58 9.93
C TYR A 333 -2.18 6.41 9.52
N ALA A 334 -2.78 5.23 9.51
CA ALA A 334 -2.22 4.01 8.97
C ALA A 334 -3.14 3.46 7.88
N ARG A 335 -2.59 2.74 6.91
CA ARG A 335 -3.40 2.17 5.84
C ARG A 335 -4.15 0.91 6.28
N THR A 336 -5.27 0.66 5.63
CA THR A 336 -5.97 -0.62 5.65
C THR A 336 -5.56 -1.42 4.42
N ALA A 337 -4.71 -2.44 4.58
CA ALA A 337 -4.15 -3.17 3.45
C ALA A 337 -5.12 -4.22 2.85
N GLN A 338 -6.05 -4.73 3.65
CA GLN A 338 -7.07 -5.71 3.25
C GLN A 338 -8.46 -5.23 3.69
N PRO A 339 -9.03 -4.22 3.01
CA PRO A 339 -10.34 -3.70 3.35
C PRO A 339 -11.45 -4.68 2.90
N LYS A 340 -12.59 -4.66 3.59
CA LYS A 340 -13.79 -5.44 3.22
C LYS A 340 -14.71 -4.73 2.23
N THR A 341 -14.33 -3.54 1.79
CA THR A 341 -15.00 -2.80 0.73
C THR A 341 -13.94 -2.19 -0.16
N VAL A 342 -14.13 -2.24 -1.45
CA VAL A 342 -13.23 -1.62 -2.43
C VAL A 342 -14.09 -0.90 -3.48
N HIS A 343 -13.82 0.38 -3.66
CA HIS A 343 -14.29 1.16 -4.78
C HIS A 343 -13.08 1.52 -5.63
N TRP A 344 -12.99 0.97 -6.81
CA TRP A 344 -11.84 1.15 -7.68
C TRP A 344 -12.26 1.50 -9.10
N GLU A 345 -11.92 2.69 -9.54
CA GLU A 345 -11.93 3.04 -10.95
C GLU A 345 -10.56 2.71 -11.53
N ASP A 346 -10.47 1.66 -12.33
CA ASP A 346 -9.29 1.27 -13.09
C ASP A 346 -9.24 2.09 -14.38
N TYR A 347 -8.22 2.93 -14.51
CA TYR A 347 -8.02 3.83 -15.64
C TYR A 347 -6.52 3.95 -15.95
N PRO A 348 -6.15 4.25 -17.20
CA PRO A 348 -4.74 4.35 -17.54
C PRO A 348 -4.16 5.71 -17.09
N VAL A 349 -2.99 5.67 -16.48
CA VAL A 349 -2.15 6.84 -16.25
C VAL A 349 -0.92 6.68 -17.13
N ASP A 350 -0.71 7.62 -18.05
CA ASP A 350 0.30 7.52 -19.11
C ASP A 350 0.26 6.16 -19.86
N ASN A 351 -0.93 5.76 -20.29
CA ASN A 351 -1.22 4.50 -20.98
C ASN A 351 -0.86 3.23 -20.18
N GLN A 352 -0.69 3.32 -18.86
CA GLN A 352 -0.46 2.18 -17.99
C GLN A 352 -1.67 1.98 -17.07
N TYR A 353 -2.19 0.77 -17.07
CA TYR A 353 -3.17 0.31 -16.09
C TYR A 353 -2.49 -0.33 -14.89
N ARG A 354 -3.14 -0.28 -13.75
CA ARG A 354 -2.73 -1.07 -12.59
C ARG A 354 -2.88 -2.56 -12.88
N LYS A 355 -1.93 -3.37 -12.40
CA LYS A 355 -2.00 -4.83 -12.48
C LYS A 355 -2.96 -5.41 -11.45
N GLY A 356 -3.13 -4.75 -10.33
CA GLY A 356 -4.03 -5.12 -9.24
C GLY A 356 -4.25 -3.96 -8.29
N PHE A 357 -5.31 -4.07 -7.47
CA PHE A 357 -5.69 -3.05 -6.47
C PHE A 357 -6.32 -3.75 -5.27
N TYR A 358 -5.77 -3.58 -4.07
CA TYR A 358 -6.11 -4.34 -2.86
C TYR A 358 -6.01 -5.86 -3.08
N ASN A 359 -7.14 -6.55 -3.24
CA ASN A 359 -7.23 -8.00 -3.46
C ASN A 359 -7.76 -8.37 -4.87
N LEU A 360 -7.89 -7.39 -5.75
CA LEU A 360 -8.43 -7.55 -7.11
C LEU A 360 -7.31 -7.53 -8.16
N GLU A 361 -7.31 -8.49 -9.10
CA GLU A 361 -6.40 -8.55 -10.24
C GLU A 361 -7.19 -8.75 -11.55
N PRO A 362 -7.33 -7.75 -12.42
CA PRO A 362 -7.90 -7.91 -13.75
C PRO A 362 -6.99 -8.76 -14.63
N LEU A 363 -7.35 -10.02 -14.87
CA LEU A 363 -6.61 -10.94 -15.77
C LEU A 363 -6.89 -10.63 -17.23
N LYS A 364 -8.12 -10.20 -17.52
CA LYS A 364 -8.56 -9.72 -18.82
C LYS A 364 -9.56 -8.60 -18.61
N ARG A 365 -9.29 -7.46 -19.22
CA ARG A 365 -10.23 -6.32 -19.15
C ARG A 365 -11.49 -6.59 -19.94
N PRO A 366 -12.63 -5.95 -19.59
CA PRO A 366 -13.89 -6.11 -20.31
C PRO A 366 -13.75 -5.79 -21.80
N THR A 367 -14.47 -6.53 -22.64
CA THR A 367 -14.46 -6.30 -24.09
C THR A 367 -15.22 -5.03 -24.50
N ASN A 368 -16.13 -4.56 -23.66
CA ASN A 368 -16.86 -3.31 -23.85
C ASN A 368 -16.23 -2.12 -23.10
N GLN A 369 -15.04 -2.28 -22.48
CA GLN A 369 -14.27 -1.20 -21.89
C GLN A 369 -13.66 -0.33 -23.00
N THR A 370 -13.86 0.99 -22.91
CA THR A 370 -13.17 1.94 -23.79
C THR A 370 -11.85 2.43 -23.16
N GLU A 371 -11.91 2.93 -21.93
CA GLU A 371 -10.77 3.45 -21.20
C GLU A 371 -10.81 3.02 -19.72
N ARG A 372 -12.00 3.02 -19.11
CA ARG A 372 -12.19 2.88 -17.67
C ARG A 372 -13.06 1.69 -17.32
N CYS A 373 -12.80 1.09 -16.17
CA CYS A 373 -13.63 0.05 -15.58
C CYS A 373 -13.80 0.36 -14.08
N TYR A 374 -15.00 0.17 -13.55
CA TYR A 374 -15.31 0.46 -12.15
C TYR A 374 -15.65 -0.83 -11.43
N TYR A 375 -14.87 -1.14 -10.41
CA TYR A 375 -15.01 -2.30 -9.54
C TYR A 375 -15.55 -1.85 -8.19
N GLU A 376 -16.59 -2.54 -7.70
CA GLU A 376 -17.14 -2.37 -6.36
C GLU A 376 -17.17 -3.73 -5.70
N GLU A 377 -16.43 -3.89 -4.62
CA GLU A 377 -16.44 -5.08 -3.78
C GLU A 377 -16.99 -4.76 -2.40
N GLU A 378 -17.84 -5.64 -1.89
CA GLU A 378 -18.29 -5.62 -0.51
C GLU A 378 -18.26 -7.03 0.07
N ILE A 379 -17.55 -7.22 1.20
CA ILE A 379 -17.44 -8.47 1.91
C ILE A 379 -18.24 -8.39 3.22
N LYS A 380 -19.31 -9.18 3.33
CA LYS A 380 -20.16 -9.29 4.53
C LYS A 380 -20.19 -10.74 5.02
N GLY A 381 -19.52 -11.01 6.14
CA GLY A 381 -19.34 -12.38 6.62
C GLY A 381 -18.64 -13.26 5.60
N GLN A 382 -19.32 -14.27 5.07
CA GLN A 382 -18.84 -15.21 4.06
C GLN A 382 -19.36 -14.90 2.65
N THR A 383 -20.04 -13.77 2.47
CA THR A 383 -20.56 -13.33 1.17
C THR A 383 -19.71 -12.20 0.62
N ILE A 384 -19.31 -12.33 -0.64
CA ILE A 384 -18.55 -11.35 -1.40
C ILE A 384 -19.43 -10.90 -2.57
N ASP A 385 -19.84 -9.65 -2.56
CA ASP A 385 -20.58 -9.01 -3.64
C ASP A 385 -19.59 -8.18 -4.48
N LEU A 386 -19.39 -8.56 -5.74
CA LEU A 386 -18.54 -7.85 -6.70
C LEU A 386 -19.39 -7.34 -7.85
N ARG A 387 -19.32 -6.03 -8.11
CA ARG A 387 -19.93 -5.38 -9.27
C ARG A 387 -18.86 -4.81 -10.16
N ILE A 388 -18.97 -5.06 -11.48
CA ILE A 388 -18.02 -4.58 -12.48
C ILE A 388 -18.79 -3.85 -13.55
N ARG A 389 -18.48 -2.56 -13.74
CA ARG A 389 -19.25 -1.67 -14.61
C ARG A 389 -18.32 -0.77 -15.44
N ILE A 390 -18.78 -0.32 -16.58
CA ILE A 390 -18.09 0.65 -17.43
C ILE A 390 -18.68 2.04 -17.15
N PRO A 391 -17.89 2.95 -16.56
CA PRO A 391 -18.34 4.32 -16.32
C PRO A 391 -18.24 5.16 -17.60
N LYS A 392 -19.24 6.01 -17.84
CA LYS A 392 -19.21 7.05 -18.85
C LYS A 392 -19.41 8.39 -18.18
N TYR A 393 -18.46 9.29 -18.36
CA TYR A 393 -18.48 10.63 -17.83
C TYR A 393 -19.28 11.57 -18.71
N HIS A 394 -20.09 12.42 -18.10
CA HIS A 394 -20.88 13.49 -18.74
C HIS A 394 -20.53 14.79 -18.02
N THR A 395 -19.68 15.62 -18.62
CA THR A 395 -19.31 16.94 -18.08
C THR A 395 -20.52 17.84 -18.03
N THR A 396 -20.83 18.38 -16.86
CA THR A 396 -21.93 19.32 -16.62
C THR A 396 -21.46 20.76 -16.48
N GLU A 397 -20.20 20.95 -16.07
CA GLU A 397 -19.53 22.24 -15.96
C GLU A 397 -18.06 22.07 -16.34
N ALA A 398 -17.52 23.00 -17.13
CA ALA A 398 -16.12 22.98 -17.55
C ALA A 398 -15.48 24.36 -17.34
N THR A 399 -14.14 24.38 -17.24
CA THR A 399 -13.37 25.61 -17.21
C THR A 399 -13.49 26.36 -18.52
N GLU A 400 -13.47 27.71 -18.48
CA GLU A 400 -13.49 28.54 -19.68
C GLU A 400 -12.28 28.28 -20.59
N MET A 401 -11.09 28.20 -19.98
CA MET A 401 -9.87 27.84 -20.68
C MET A 401 -9.66 26.32 -20.60
N TRP A 402 -9.31 25.68 -21.69
CA TRP A 402 -9.02 24.24 -21.86
C TRP A 402 -10.21 23.30 -21.69
N SER A 403 -11.43 23.79 -21.41
CA SER A 403 -12.64 22.95 -21.22
C SER A 403 -12.44 21.76 -20.29
N LEU A 404 -11.66 21.93 -19.22
CA LEU A 404 -11.43 20.90 -18.23
C LEU A 404 -12.71 20.70 -17.39
N PRO A 405 -13.12 19.44 -17.09
CA PRO A 405 -14.32 19.17 -16.33
C PRO A 405 -14.21 19.64 -14.88
N LEU A 406 -15.02 20.61 -14.47
CA LEU A 406 -15.20 21.05 -13.09
C LEU A 406 -16.25 20.20 -12.38
N SER A 407 -17.34 19.88 -13.05
CA SER A 407 -18.40 19.03 -12.54
C SER A 407 -18.85 18.05 -13.63
N PHE A 408 -19.27 16.87 -13.20
CA PHE A 408 -19.75 15.81 -14.10
C PHE A 408 -20.73 14.87 -13.39
N THR A 409 -21.49 14.14 -14.19
CA THR A 409 -22.23 12.96 -13.76
C THR A 409 -21.64 11.71 -14.42
N ARG A 410 -21.93 10.54 -13.87
CA ARG A 410 -21.54 9.25 -14.45
C ARG A 410 -22.77 8.38 -14.70
N SER A 411 -22.85 7.79 -15.87
CA SER A 411 -23.72 6.66 -16.16
C SER A 411 -22.88 5.38 -16.22
N TYR A 412 -23.51 4.24 -15.99
CA TYR A 412 -22.82 2.95 -15.92
C TYR A 412 -23.51 1.92 -16.79
N THR A 413 -22.73 1.10 -17.49
CA THR A 413 -23.18 -0.13 -18.14
C THR A 413 -22.47 -1.33 -17.54
N GLU A 414 -23.09 -2.51 -17.57
CA GLU A 414 -22.46 -3.73 -17.08
C GLU A 414 -21.22 -4.07 -17.91
N ALA A 415 -20.13 -4.45 -17.25
CA ALA A 415 -18.92 -4.91 -17.91
C ALA A 415 -19.09 -6.37 -18.38
N THR A 416 -18.57 -6.71 -19.58
CA THR A 416 -18.72 -8.03 -20.16
C THR A 416 -17.43 -8.53 -20.82
N GLY A 417 -17.25 -9.86 -20.85
CA GLY A 417 -16.15 -10.51 -21.59
C GLY A 417 -14.78 -10.33 -20.93
N GLY A 418 -14.74 -9.94 -19.66
CA GLY A 418 -13.54 -9.84 -18.86
C GLY A 418 -13.27 -11.08 -18.00
N LYS A 419 -12.13 -11.05 -17.31
CA LYS A 419 -11.75 -12.04 -16.30
C LYS A 419 -11.03 -11.35 -15.14
N ILE A 420 -11.39 -11.68 -13.93
CA ILE A 420 -10.79 -11.14 -12.72
C ILE A 420 -10.34 -12.27 -11.79
N ARG A 421 -9.23 -12.05 -11.09
CA ARG A 421 -8.83 -12.87 -9.96
C ARG A 421 -9.12 -12.11 -8.67
N LEU A 422 -9.80 -12.77 -7.76
CA LEU A 422 -10.10 -12.34 -6.42
C LEU A 422 -9.16 -13.08 -5.47
N TYR A 423 -8.37 -12.36 -4.72
CA TYR A 423 -7.51 -12.91 -3.68
C TYR A 423 -8.18 -12.82 -2.32
N LEU A 424 -8.06 -13.89 -1.52
CA LEU A 424 -8.69 -14.00 -0.21
C LEU A 424 -7.71 -14.45 0.86
N SER A 425 -7.95 -13.97 2.07
CA SER A 425 -7.21 -14.33 3.28
C SER A 425 -8.17 -14.53 4.45
N ARG A 426 -7.65 -15.07 5.54
CA ARG A 426 -8.38 -15.18 6.82
C ARG A 426 -8.80 -13.83 7.44
N GLN A 427 -8.21 -12.71 6.99
CA GLN A 427 -8.63 -11.37 7.43
C GLN A 427 -9.91 -10.90 6.72
N LEU A 428 -10.13 -11.36 5.50
CA LEU A 428 -11.31 -11.01 4.70
C LEU A 428 -12.50 -11.92 5.00
N VAL A 429 -12.26 -13.24 4.99
CA VAL A 429 -13.29 -14.30 5.19
C VAL A 429 -12.73 -15.44 6.03
N ASN A 430 -13.60 -16.28 6.58
CA ASN A 430 -13.18 -17.55 7.19
C ASN A 430 -13.02 -18.61 6.10
N LEU A 431 -11.77 -18.97 5.77
CA LEU A 431 -11.44 -19.90 4.70
C LEU A 431 -11.83 -21.37 5.00
N ASP A 432 -12.13 -21.69 6.27
CA ASP A 432 -12.61 -23.04 6.68
C ASP A 432 -14.12 -23.20 6.46
N GLN A 433 -14.81 -22.16 6.01
CA GLN A 433 -16.25 -22.15 5.77
C GLN A 433 -16.57 -21.94 4.30
N GLU A 434 -17.78 -22.32 3.91
CA GLU A 434 -18.31 -22.04 2.58
C GLU A 434 -18.42 -20.54 2.35
N ILE A 435 -17.89 -20.08 1.21
CA ILE A 435 -17.91 -18.70 0.73
C ILE A 435 -18.87 -18.60 -0.43
N THR A 436 -19.69 -17.58 -0.46
CA THR A 436 -20.55 -17.23 -1.59
C THR A 436 -19.99 -16.01 -2.30
N VAL A 437 -19.75 -16.09 -3.62
CA VAL A 437 -19.38 -14.95 -4.44
C VAL A 437 -20.50 -14.63 -5.41
N ARG A 438 -20.93 -13.39 -5.41
CA ARG A 438 -21.89 -12.83 -6.37
C ARG A 438 -21.19 -11.83 -7.29
N LEU A 439 -21.36 -11.98 -8.58
CA LEU A 439 -20.85 -11.09 -9.59
C LEU A 439 -22.00 -10.43 -10.34
N ASN A 440 -22.08 -9.11 -10.32
CA ASN A 440 -23.19 -8.33 -10.86
C ASN A 440 -24.57 -8.85 -10.38
N GLY A 441 -24.67 -9.22 -9.10
CA GLY A 441 -25.88 -9.72 -8.46
C GLY A 441 -26.20 -11.21 -8.70
N LYS A 442 -25.43 -11.93 -9.52
CA LYS A 442 -25.60 -13.37 -9.75
C LYS A 442 -24.59 -14.17 -8.95
N GLU A 443 -25.03 -15.22 -8.28
CA GLU A 443 -24.13 -16.17 -7.62
C GLU A 443 -23.31 -16.90 -8.67
N VAL A 444 -21.97 -16.78 -8.58
CA VAL A 444 -20.99 -17.37 -9.53
C VAL A 444 -20.09 -18.41 -8.88
N TYR A 445 -20.04 -18.41 -7.56
CA TYR A 445 -19.29 -19.39 -6.79
C TYR A 445 -19.93 -19.60 -5.41
N ARG A 446 -19.95 -20.86 -4.96
CA ARG A 446 -20.27 -21.28 -3.60
C ARG A 446 -19.42 -22.49 -3.26
N GLY A 447 -18.66 -22.44 -2.18
CA GLY A 447 -17.82 -23.54 -1.73
C GLY A 447 -16.71 -23.08 -0.78
N VAL A 448 -15.95 -24.05 -0.29
CA VAL A 448 -14.75 -23.82 0.55
C VAL A 448 -13.55 -23.64 -0.36
N LEU A 449 -12.76 -22.58 -0.13
CA LEU A 449 -11.52 -22.33 -0.86
C LEU A 449 -10.33 -22.87 -0.07
N GLN A 450 -9.61 -23.82 -0.65
CA GLN A 450 -8.40 -24.39 -0.05
C GLN A 450 -7.23 -23.41 -0.12
N PRO A 451 -6.67 -22.98 1.02
CA PRO A 451 -5.44 -22.23 1.04
C PRO A 451 -4.28 -22.97 0.38
N ASN A 452 -3.40 -22.25 -0.32
CA ASN A 452 -2.30 -22.86 -1.07
C ASN A 452 -1.13 -21.90 -1.33
N TYR A 453 0.04 -22.48 -1.61
CA TYR A 453 1.26 -21.72 -1.94
C TYR A 453 1.16 -20.95 -3.24
N SER A 454 0.37 -21.40 -4.22
CA SER A 454 0.20 -20.68 -5.50
C SER A 454 -0.45 -19.31 -5.28
N ALA A 455 -1.44 -19.22 -4.40
CA ALA A 455 -2.11 -17.97 -4.08
C ALA A 455 -1.16 -17.01 -3.33
N LEU A 456 -0.43 -17.52 -2.32
CA LEU A 456 0.59 -16.74 -1.60
C LEU A 456 1.69 -16.23 -2.54
N ALA A 457 2.24 -17.07 -3.39
CA ALA A 457 3.29 -16.69 -4.33
C ALA A 457 2.80 -15.68 -5.36
N SER A 458 1.61 -15.90 -5.92
CA SER A 458 1.02 -15.02 -6.93
C SER A 458 0.74 -13.63 -6.36
N SER A 459 0.08 -13.54 -5.21
CA SER A 459 -0.21 -12.26 -4.56
C SER A 459 1.05 -11.54 -4.08
N CYS A 460 2.03 -12.28 -3.52
CA CYS A 460 3.31 -11.72 -3.12
C CYS A 460 4.06 -11.10 -4.32
N ALA A 461 4.12 -11.80 -5.45
CA ALA A 461 4.76 -11.31 -6.67
C ALA A 461 4.02 -10.11 -7.28
N LEU A 462 2.68 -10.13 -7.25
CA LEU A 462 1.86 -9.03 -7.79
C LEU A 462 2.02 -7.74 -7.00
N PHE A 463 1.97 -7.83 -5.68
CA PHE A 463 1.91 -6.66 -4.81
C PHE A 463 3.26 -6.29 -4.17
N GLY A 464 4.18 -7.24 -3.98
CA GLY A 464 5.46 -7.01 -3.29
C GLY A 464 5.28 -6.45 -1.86
N ASP A 465 4.26 -6.87 -1.14
CA ASP A 465 3.74 -6.25 0.07
C ASP A 465 3.45 -7.31 1.14
N PRO A 466 4.09 -7.22 2.34
CA PRO A 466 3.90 -8.21 3.39
C PRO A 466 2.48 -8.25 3.98
N LEU A 467 1.72 -7.17 3.81
CA LEU A 467 0.34 -7.07 4.30
C LEU A 467 -0.69 -7.60 3.31
N ARG A 468 -0.27 -7.97 2.10
CA ARG A 468 -1.15 -8.48 1.02
C ARG A 468 -0.69 -9.85 0.53
N LEU A 469 -0.38 -10.73 1.48
CA LEU A 469 -0.15 -12.15 1.24
C LEU A 469 -1.50 -12.87 1.38
N PHE A 470 -2.08 -13.24 0.25
CA PHE A 470 -3.37 -13.91 0.22
C PHE A 470 -3.19 -15.40 -0.01
N SER A 471 -3.80 -16.21 0.86
CA SER A 471 -3.61 -17.65 0.87
C SER A 471 -4.60 -18.42 -0.01
N ALA A 472 -5.64 -17.76 -0.52
CA ALA A 472 -6.59 -18.33 -1.47
C ALA A 472 -6.87 -17.38 -2.62
N MET A 473 -7.26 -17.91 -3.77
CA MET A 473 -7.63 -17.12 -4.95
C MET A 473 -8.74 -17.80 -5.74
N LEU A 474 -9.58 -16.99 -6.39
CA LEU A 474 -10.66 -17.43 -7.25
C LEU A 474 -10.64 -16.63 -8.55
N GLU A 475 -10.73 -17.31 -9.70
CA GLU A 475 -10.84 -16.66 -11.00
C GLU A 475 -12.29 -16.68 -11.49
N LEU A 476 -12.78 -15.51 -11.88
CA LEU A 476 -14.15 -15.28 -12.32
C LEU A 476 -14.15 -14.67 -13.73
N SER A 477 -15.03 -15.17 -14.58
CA SER A 477 -15.31 -14.57 -15.90
C SER A 477 -16.66 -13.88 -15.90
N TYR A 478 -16.79 -12.78 -16.63
CA TYR A 478 -17.99 -11.96 -16.72
C TYR A 478 -18.20 -11.34 -18.11
#